data_13002e20f9052a06a4551f160e50546d
#
_entry.id   13002e20f9052a06a4551f160e50546d
#
_cell.length_a   1.000
_cell.length_b   1.000
_cell.length_c   1.000
_cell.angle_alpha   90.00
_cell.angle_beta   90.00
_cell.angle_gamma   90.00
#
_symmetry.space_group_name_H-M   'P 1'
#
loop_
_entity.id
_entity.type
_entity.pdbx_description
1 polymer ?
#
loop_
_entity_poly.entity_id
_entity_poly.type
_entity_poly.pdbx_seq_one_letter_code
_entity_poly.pdbx_strand_id
1 'polypeptide(L)'
;MKSLKHIFLIVFIIYSNNFFSSEEDKSFQEQSMLSVLFVQTSAEFAANNIQTYANASKALDIALNDKSWSAALEQIDDFQDKQPAIIIDVDETVLDNSNSQSRTILSGLSYPNGWKEWVNEAKAGEVAGVRDFLYLAEEKGVAIYYLTNRLESLREGTIKNLINLGLPFDKNKNMLLMRKEENSRDKTERRKHIANKNRILLVIGDQLTDFISTDEAYIYHKERKKLAEKYSEMWGTKWFLITNPTYGRWELSIYEDFPESEEEAIEIRKDTLVP
;
A
#
# COMPACT_ATOMS: atom_id res chain seq x y z
N MET A 1 -10.39 -30.77 23.64
CA MET A 1 -10.67 -29.36 23.29
C MET A 1 -10.22 -29.13 21.85
N LYS A 2 -11.15 -29.09 20.92
CA LYS A 2 -10.87 -28.94 19.47
C LYS A 2 -10.84 -27.45 19.13
N SER A 3 -9.69 -26.96 18.68
CA SER A 3 -9.53 -25.59 18.15
C SER A 3 -10.33 -25.48 16.85
N LEU A 4 -11.31 -24.59 16.84
CA LEU A 4 -12.12 -24.26 15.66
C LEU A 4 -11.32 -23.26 14.83
N LYS A 5 -10.66 -23.73 13.77
CA LYS A 5 -10.07 -22.86 12.77
C LYS A 5 -11.22 -22.26 11.94
N HIS A 6 -11.48 -20.98 12.12
CA HIS A 6 -12.42 -20.24 11.28
C HIS A 6 -11.79 -20.01 9.91
N ILE A 7 -12.24 -20.79 8.95
CA ILE A 7 -11.98 -20.54 7.52
C ILE A 7 -12.92 -19.40 7.12
N PHE A 8 -12.38 -18.20 6.92
CA PHE A 8 -13.11 -17.07 6.36
C PHE A 8 -13.32 -17.30 4.87
N LEU A 9 -14.47 -17.85 4.53
CA LEU A 9 -14.97 -17.91 3.16
C LEU A 9 -15.63 -16.55 2.86
N ILE A 10 -14.95 -15.69 2.10
CA ILE A 10 -15.56 -14.46 1.58
C ILE A 10 -16.52 -14.87 0.47
N VAL A 11 -17.80 -14.95 0.79
CA VAL A 11 -18.85 -15.10 -0.22
C VAL A 11 -19.08 -13.73 -0.85
N PHE A 12 -18.53 -13.51 -2.03
CA PHE A 12 -18.95 -12.43 -2.90
C PHE A 12 -20.33 -12.76 -3.47
N ILE A 13 -21.37 -12.14 -2.91
CA ILE A 13 -22.68 -12.15 -3.57
C ILE A 13 -22.59 -11.19 -4.75
N ILE A 14 -22.47 -11.76 -5.94
CA ILE A 14 -22.60 -11.02 -7.20
C ILE A 14 -24.10 -10.75 -7.39
N TYR A 15 -24.55 -9.57 -6.96
CA TYR A 15 -25.79 -9.03 -7.46
C TYR A 15 -25.51 -8.31 -8.78
N SER A 16 -25.85 -8.97 -9.88
CA SER A 16 -26.02 -8.32 -11.17
C SER A 16 -27.34 -7.53 -11.13
N ASN A 17 -27.31 -6.26 -10.78
CA ASN A 17 -28.43 -5.37 -11.08
C ASN A 17 -27.98 -3.90 -11.15
N ASN A 18 -28.34 -3.30 -12.26
CA ASN A 18 -28.49 -1.89 -12.60
C ASN A 18 -27.37 -0.91 -12.21
N PHE A 19 -26.72 -0.37 -13.23
CA PHE A 19 -25.69 0.68 -13.25
C PHE A 19 -26.14 2.07 -12.74
N PHE A 20 -27.13 2.15 -11.87
CA PHE A 20 -27.50 3.40 -11.19
C PHE A 20 -27.39 3.20 -9.69
N SER A 21 -26.38 3.81 -9.09
CA SER A 21 -26.27 3.85 -7.64
C SER A 21 -27.43 4.67 -7.05
N SER A 22 -27.94 4.27 -5.89
CA SER A 22 -28.91 5.06 -5.15
C SER A 22 -28.30 6.37 -4.64
N GLU A 23 -29.11 7.35 -4.24
CA GLU A 23 -28.60 8.57 -3.56
C GLU A 23 -27.92 8.21 -2.23
N GLU A 24 -28.36 7.15 -1.56
CA GLU A 24 -27.77 6.62 -0.34
C GLU A 24 -26.34 6.08 -0.58
N ASP A 25 -26.12 5.29 -1.65
CA ASP A 25 -24.78 4.80 -2.03
C ASP A 25 -23.80 5.95 -2.26
N LYS A 26 -24.25 7.05 -2.88
CA LYS A 26 -23.41 8.24 -3.07
C LYS A 26 -23.06 8.90 -1.75
N SER A 27 -24.01 9.03 -0.82
CA SER A 27 -23.80 9.64 0.49
C SER A 27 -22.70 8.92 1.27
N PHE A 28 -22.63 7.59 1.20
CA PHE A 28 -21.59 6.83 1.87
C PHE A 28 -20.21 7.07 1.24
N GLN A 29 -20.09 7.06 -0.08
CA GLN A 29 -18.85 7.33 -0.77
C GLN A 29 -18.34 8.77 -0.52
N GLU A 30 -19.25 9.73 -0.32
CA GLU A 30 -18.91 11.12 -0.02
C GLU A 30 -18.17 11.31 1.32
N GLN A 31 -18.24 10.36 2.26
CA GLN A 31 -17.50 10.42 3.52
C GLN A 31 -15.99 10.46 3.31
N SER A 32 -15.47 9.90 2.21
CA SER A 32 -14.05 9.95 1.87
C SER A 32 -13.63 11.21 1.10
N MET A 33 -14.57 12.09 0.75
CA MET A 33 -14.33 13.26 -0.12
C MET A 33 -13.23 14.18 0.43
N LEU A 34 -13.26 14.53 1.72
CA LEU A 34 -12.23 15.39 2.31
C LEU A 34 -10.86 14.74 2.31
N SER A 35 -10.79 13.44 2.52
CA SER A 35 -9.53 12.68 2.45
C SER A 35 -8.95 12.70 1.03
N VAL A 36 -9.78 12.49 0.02
CA VAL A 36 -9.35 12.56 -1.39
C VAL A 36 -8.94 13.98 -1.78
N LEU A 37 -9.71 14.99 -1.37
CA LEU A 37 -9.34 16.40 -1.60
C LEU A 37 -8.03 16.76 -0.89
N PHE A 38 -7.78 16.26 0.32
CA PHE A 38 -6.51 16.45 1.02
C PHE A 38 -5.33 15.89 0.20
N VAL A 39 -5.47 14.70 -0.36
CA VAL A 39 -4.45 14.10 -1.24
C VAL A 39 -4.23 14.95 -2.49
N GLN A 40 -5.30 15.41 -3.15
CA GLN A 40 -5.22 16.08 -4.43
C GLN A 40 -4.82 17.56 -4.36
N THR A 41 -5.05 18.21 -3.23
CA THR A 41 -4.98 19.69 -3.17
C THR A 41 -4.07 20.23 -2.06
N SER A 42 -3.74 19.44 -1.03
CA SER A 42 -2.98 19.99 0.09
C SER A 42 -1.48 20.03 -0.17
N ALA A 43 -0.86 21.16 0.15
CA ALA A 43 0.58 21.30 0.16
C ALA A 43 1.22 20.44 1.26
N GLU A 44 0.51 20.23 2.37
CA GLU A 44 0.95 19.43 3.50
C GLU A 44 1.13 17.95 3.13
N PHE A 45 0.20 17.39 2.34
CA PHE A 45 0.33 16.03 1.83
C PHE A 45 1.55 15.89 0.91
N ALA A 46 1.70 16.81 -0.06
CA ALA A 46 2.85 16.81 -0.96
C ALA A 46 4.18 16.97 -0.19
N ALA A 47 4.24 17.93 0.75
CA ALA A 47 5.43 18.17 1.55
C ALA A 47 5.80 16.98 2.44
N ASN A 48 4.81 16.29 3.04
CA ASN A 48 5.04 15.09 3.84
C ASN A 48 5.66 13.97 3.00
N ASN A 49 5.18 13.76 1.79
CA ASN A 49 5.73 12.73 0.89
C ASN A 49 7.16 13.09 0.43
N ILE A 50 7.39 14.35 0.02
CA ILE A 50 8.73 14.85 -0.35
C ILE A 50 9.73 14.64 0.79
N GLN A 51 9.38 15.02 2.02
CA GLN A 51 10.28 14.82 3.17
C GLN A 51 10.51 13.35 3.49
N THR A 52 9.50 12.48 3.30
CA THR A 52 9.62 11.03 3.51
C THR A 52 10.63 10.44 2.52
N TYR A 53 10.52 10.76 1.24
CA TYR A 53 11.49 10.30 0.23
C TYR A 53 12.87 10.92 0.38
N ALA A 54 12.97 12.18 0.78
CA ALA A 54 14.27 12.82 1.09
C ALA A 54 14.96 12.14 2.28
N ASN A 55 14.21 11.72 3.30
CA ASN A 55 14.76 10.98 4.42
C ASN A 55 15.12 9.53 4.03
N ALA A 56 14.31 8.87 3.19
CA ALA A 56 14.63 7.57 2.62
C ALA A 56 15.94 7.62 1.81
N SER A 57 16.17 8.69 1.05
CA SER A 57 17.42 8.91 0.30
C SER A 57 18.64 8.96 1.22
N LYS A 58 18.54 9.68 2.35
CA LYS A 58 19.63 9.75 3.35
C LYS A 58 19.87 8.40 4.02
N ALA A 59 18.79 7.70 4.38
CA ALA A 59 18.88 6.37 4.97
C ALA A 59 19.49 5.35 4.01
N LEU A 60 19.23 5.47 2.70
CA LEU A 60 19.80 4.61 1.69
C LEU A 60 21.35 4.69 1.67
N ASP A 61 21.91 5.90 1.82
CA ASP A 61 23.36 6.10 1.89
C ASP A 61 23.98 5.45 3.14
N ILE A 62 23.30 5.55 4.28
CA ILE A 62 23.74 4.91 5.52
C ILE A 62 23.68 3.38 5.35
N ALA A 63 22.55 2.86 4.85
CA ALA A 63 22.31 1.43 4.68
C ALA A 63 23.28 0.76 3.69
N LEU A 64 23.70 1.48 2.65
CA LEU A 64 24.69 0.98 1.69
C LEU A 64 26.05 0.70 2.35
N ASN A 65 26.45 1.56 3.28
CA ASN A 65 27.73 1.49 3.99
C ASN A 65 27.73 0.53 5.18
N ASP A 66 26.59 0.04 5.62
CA ASP A 66 26.47 -0.91 6.72
C ASP A 66 26.01 -2.28 6.22
N LYS A 67 26.95 -3.23 6.13
CA LYS A 67 26.65 -4.59 5.68
C LYS A 67 25.73 -5.37 6.64
N SER A 68 25.63 -4.96 7.89
CA SER A 68 24.73 -5.57 8.88
C SER A 68 23.28 -5.06 8.76
N TRP A 69 23.06 -4.05 7.91
CA TRP A 69 21.75 -3.44 7.73
C TRP A 69 20.81 -4.32 6.92
N SER A 70 19.64 -4.62 7.50
CA SER A 70 18.48 -5.16 6.79
C SER A 70 17.19 -4.49 7.28
N ALA A 71 16.30 -4.17 6.34
CA ALA A 71 14.98 -3.61 6.60
C ALA A 71 13.85 -4.66 6.57
N ALA A 72 14.13 -5.88 6.11
CA ALA A 72 13.13 -6.96 6.06
C ALA A 72 13.19 -7.82 7.32
N LEU A 73 12.07 -7.98 8.01
CA LEU A 73 11.97 -8.85 9.19
C LEU A 73 12.22 -10.32 8.83
N GLU A 74 11.99 -10.67 7.58
CA GLU A 74 12.20 -12.02 7.03
C GLU A 74 13.68 -12.34 6.76
N GLN A 75 14.57 -11.36 6.90
CA GLN A 75 15.98 -11.49 6.59
C GLN A 75 16.81 -11.58 7.88
N ILE A 76 17.15 -12.79 8.30
CA ILE A 76 17.82 -13.05 9.58
C ILE A 76 19.31 -13.30 9.37
N ASP A 77 19.70 -14.10 8.38
CA ASP A 77 21.07 -14.57 8.16
C ASP A 77 21.53 -14.41 6.70
N ASP A 78 22.85 -14.47 6.48
CA ASP A 78 23.51 -14.60 5.17
C ASP A 78 23.10 -13.58 4.11
N PHE A 79 22.91 -12.32 4.48
CA PHE A 79 22.48 -11.26 3.56
C PHE A 79 23.56 -10.21 3.25
N GLN A 80 24.64 -10.17 4.02
CA GLN A 80 25.63 -9.09 4.04
C GLN A 80 26.27 -8.82 2.67
N ASP A 81 26.51 -9.87 1.91
CA ASP A 81 27.17 -9.82 0.60
C ASP A 81 26.20 -9.94 -0.58
N LYS A 82 24.87 -10.02 -0.31
CA LYS A 82 23.86 -10.01 -1.36
C LYS A 82 23.75 -8.62 -1.98
N GLN A 83 23.27 -8.57 -3.23
CA GLN A 83 23.02 -7.32 -3.93
C GLN A 83 22.05 -6.46 -3.14
N PRO A 84 22.38 -5.17 -2.92
CA PRO A 84 21.46 -4.22 -2.26
C PRO A 84 20.15 -4.06 -3.04
N ALA A 85 19.03 -4.00 -2.32
CA ALA A 85 17.72 -3.78 -2.90
C ALA A 85 16.81 -2.95 -1.99
N ILE A 86 15.84 -2.28 -2.58
CA ILE A 86 14.69 -1.70 -1.89
C ILE A 86 13.42 -2.45 -2.28
N ILE A 87 12.46 -2.51 -1.36
CA ILE A 87 11.09 -2.96 -1.60
C ILE A 87 10.18 -1.74 -1.48
N ILE A 88 9.40 -1.47 -2.51
CA ILE A 88 8.48 -0.34 -2.54
C ILE A 88 7.11 -0.79 -3.02
N ASP A 89 6.05 -0.41 -2.30
CA ASP A 89 4.68 -0.61 -2.75
C ASP A 89 4.36 0.27 -3.95
N VAL A 90 3.22 0.04 -4.59
CA VAL A 90 2.83 0.76 -5.81
C VAL A 90 1.71 1.75 -5.56
N ASP A 91 0.57 1.28 -5.01
CA ASP A 91 -0.63 2.09 -4.87
C ASP A 91 -0.52 3.05 -3.67
N GLU A 92 -0.75 4.33 -3.88
CA GLU A 92 -0.58 5.43 -2.91
C GLU A 92 0.85 5.55 -2.33
N THR A 93 1.79 4.81 -2.91
CA THR A 93 3.22 4.87 -2.56
C THR A 93 4.03 5.39 -3.75
N VAL A 94 3.97 4.73 -4.90
CA VAL A 94 4.60 5.18 -6.16
C VAL A 94 3.59 5.90 -7.04
N LEU A 95 2.40 5.32 -7.20
CA LEU A 95 1.32 5.81 -8.03
C LEU A 95 0.21 6.43 -7.18
N ASP A 96 -0.18 7.65 -7.53
CA ASP A 96 -1.33 8.35 -6.95
C ASP A 96 -2.62 7.94 -7.67
N ASN A 97 -3.47 7.18 -6.98
CA ASN A 97 -4.78 6.76 -7.50
C ASN A 97 -5.94 7.64 -7.02
N SER A 98 -5.69 8.82 -6.49
CA SER A 98 -6.73 9.73 -5.98
C SER A 98 -7.79 10.05 -7.04
N ASN A 99 -7.43 10.07 -8.32
CA ASN A 99 -8.37 10.22 -9.43
C ASN A 99 -9.35 9.04 -9.54
N SER A 100 -8.91 7.81 -9.23
CA SER A 100 -9.81 6.66 -9.13
C SER A 100 -10.77 6.81 -7.97
N GLN A 101 -10.28 7.26 -6.81
CA GLN A 101 -11.10 7.53 -5.63
C GLN A 101 -12.15 8.63 -5.90
N SER A 102 -11.77 9.69 -6.62
CA SER A 102 -12.72 10.72 -7.07
C SER A 102 -13.83 10.15 -7.95
N ARG A 103 -13.50 9.24 -8.87
CA ARG A 103 -14.51 8.57 -9.71
C ARG A 103 -15.47 7.73 -8.87
N THR A 104 -14.98 7.04 -7.86
CA THR A 104 -15.79 6.28 -6.91
C THR A 104 -16.79 7.18 -6.20
N ILE A 105 -16.34 8.32 -5.65
CA ILE A 105 -17.21 9.30 -4.99
C ILE A 105 -18.27 9.83 -5.95
N LEU A 106 -17.86 10.30 -7.14
CA LEU A 106 -18.77 10.93 -8.10
C LEU A 106 -19.78 9.95 -8.72
N SER A 107 -19.43 8.67 -8.83
CA SER A 107 -20.34 7.64 -9.37
C SER A 107 -21.20 6.97 -8.32
N GLY A 108 -20.80 7.02 -7.03
CA GLY A 108 -21.39 6.22 -5.95
C GLY A 108 -21.03 4.73 -6.00
N LEU A 109 -20.16 4.32 -6.93
CA LEU A 109 -19.74 2.92 -7.06
C LEU A 109 -18.50 2.65 -6.18
N SER A 110 -18.57 1.60 -5.36
CA SER A 110 -17.45 1.20 -4.52
C SER A 110 -16.48 0.26 -5.25
N TYR A 111 -15.24 0.20 -4.77
CA TYR A 111 -14.27 -0.82 -5.19
C TYR A 111 -14.89 -2.23 -5.09
N PRO A 112 -14.68 -3.12 -6.09
CA PRO A 112 -13.70 -3.02 -7.19
C PRO A 112 -14.23 -2.40 -8.50
N ASN A 113 -15.42 -1.82 -8.54
CA ASN A 113 -15.99 -1.24 -9.75
C ASN A 113 -15.09 -0.12 -10.29
N GLY A 114 -14.83 -0.14 -11.61
CA GLY A 114 -13.99 0.84 -12.30
C GLY A 114 -12.48 0.71 -12.05
N TRP A 115 -12.03 -0.15 -11.13
CA TRP A 115 -10.61 -0.29 -10.80
C TRP A 115 -9.78 -0.87 -11.95
N LYS A 116 -10.28 -1.91 -12.60
CA LYS A 116 -9.60 -2.54 -13.75
C LYS A 116 -9.44 -1.56 -14.90
N GLU A 117 -10.47 -0.79 -15.19
CA GLU A 117 -10.50 0.23 -16.21
C GLU A 117 -9.46 1.31 -15.90
N TRP A 118 -9.45 1.81 -14.66
CA TRP A 118 -8.48 2.80 -14.20
C TRP A 118 -7.03 2.33 -14.38
N VAL A 119 -6.70 1.14 -13.92
CA VAL A 119 -5.33 0.61 -14.05
C VAL A 119 -4.93 0.47 -15.53
N ASN A 120 -5.86 0.02 -16.39
CA ASN A 120 -5.58 -0.15 -17.82
C ASN A 120 -5.48 1.18 -18.59
N GLU A 121 -6.08 2.26 -18.10
CA GLU A 121 -5.85 3.60 -18.65
C GLU A 121 -4.38 4.03 -18.48
N ALA A 122 -3.70 3.56 -17.44
CA ALA A 122 -2.32 3.89 -17.12
C ALA A 122 -2.07 5.41 -16.99
N LYS A 123 -2.95 6.09 -16.25
CA LYS A 123 -2.98 7.56 -16.06
C LYS A 123 -2.76 8.00 -14.63
N ALA A 124 -2.47 7.09 -13.70
CA ALA A 124 -2.11 7.48 -12.35
C ALA A 124 -0.85 8.36 -12.40
N GLY A 125 -0.88 9.47 -11.65
CA GLY A 125 0.27 10.30 -11.41
C GLY A 125 1.29 9.62 -10.50
N GLU A 126 2.40 10.27 -10.24
CA GLU A 126 3.37 9.82 -9.25
C GLU A 126 3.17 10.52 -7.91
N VAL A 127 3.44 9.82 -6.83
CA VAL A 127 3.48 10.42 -5.49
C VAL A 127 4.68 11.36 -5.39
N ALA A 128 4.47 12.55 -4.82
CA ALA A 128 5.49 13.60 -4.75
C ALA A 128 6.79 13.11 -4.07
N GLY A 129 7.93 13.31 -4.72
CA GLY A 129 9.27 12.93 -4.24
C GLY A 129 9.73 11.53 -4.63
N VAL A 130 8.85 10.65 -5.12
CA VAL A 130 9.22 9.27 -5.44
C VAL A 130 10.21 9.18 -6.60
N ARG A 131 10.06 10.02 -7.61
CA ARG A 131 10.92 10.03 -8.81
C ARG A 131 12.40 10.16 -8.46
N ASP A 132 12.74 11.23 -7.74
CA ASP A 132 14.13 11.54 -7.38
C ASP A 132 14.74 10.43 -6.53
N PHE A 133 13.95 9.85 -5.61
CA PHE A 133 14.36 8.71 -4.79
C PHE A 133 14.66 7.46 -5.63
N LEU A 134 13.78 7.10 -6.56
CA LEU A 134 13.96 5.91 -7.40
C LEU A 134 15.15 6.04 -8.34
N TYR A 135 15.35 7.21 -8.95
CA TYR A 135 16.54 7.47 -9.76
C TYR A 135 17.82 7.43 -8.94
N LEU A 136 17.82 7.98 -7.72
CA LEU A 136 18.97 7.88 -6.82
C LEU A 136 19.29 6.42 -6.48
N ALA A 137 18.27 5.60 -6.21
CA ALA A 137 18.48 4.17 -5.93
C ALA A 137 19.07 3.44 -7.15
N GLU A 138 18.57 3.71 -8.35
CA GLU A 138 19.11 3.15 -9.60
C GLU A 138 20.56 3.60 -9.85
N GLU A 139 20.88 4.89 -9.71
CA GLU A 139 22.22 5.44 -9.87
C GLU A 139 23.23 4.78 -8.92
N LYS A 140 22.80 4.49 -7.69
CA LYS A 140 23.62 3.79 -6.69
C LYS A 140 23.71 2.28 -6.91
N GLY A 141 23.12 1.73 -7.97
CA GLY A 141 23.12 0.31 -8.28
C GLY A 141 22.27 -0.54 -7.33
N VAL A 142 21.31 0.08 -6.63
CA VAL A 142 20.37 -0.60 -5.76
C VAL A 142 19.21 -1.16 -6.59
N ALA A 143 18.94 -2.46 -6.45
CA ALA A 143 17.81 -3.10 -7.13
C ALA A 143 16.48 -2.57 -6.58
N ILE A 144 15.54 -2.27 -7.47
CA ILE A 144 14.21 -1.78 -7.10
C ILE A 144 13.20 -2.90 -7.31
N TYR A 145 12.44 -3.23 -6.26
CA TYR A 145 11.34 -4.19 -6.33
C TYR A 145 10.01 -3.50 -6.00
N TYR A 146 9.16 -3.38 -7.00
CA TYR A 146 7.77 -2.95 -6.85
C TYR A 146 6.93 -4.12 -6.36
N LEU A 147 6.41 -4.05 -5.14
CA LEU A 147 5.67 -5.13 -4.49
C LEU A 147 4.23 -4.71 -4.21
N THR A 148 3.30 -5.08 -5.08
CA THR A 148 1.91 -4.62 -5.02
C THR A 148 0.89 -5.73 -4.80
N ASN A 149 -0.27 -5.37 -4.23
CA ASN A 149 -1.46 -6.22 -4.16
C ASN A 149 -2.38 -6.10 -5.38
N ARG A 150 -1.98 -5.36 -6.42
CA ARG A 150 -2.64 -5.46 -7.72
C ARG A 150 -2.59 -6.90 -8.22
N LEU A 151 -3.68 -7.37 -8.82
CA LEU A 151 -3.76 -8.70 -9.40
C LEU A 151 -2.83 -8.84 -10.62
N GLU A 152 -2.31 -10.05 -10.82
CA GLU A 152 -1.46 -10.37 -11.96
C GLU A 152 -2.12 -10.02 -13.30
N SER A 153 -3.44 -10.14 -13.40
CA SER A 153 -4.23 -9.75 -14.57
C SER A 153 -4.15 -8.25 -14.92
N LEU A 154 -3.63 -7.41 -14.01
CA LEU A 154 -3.43 -5.96 -14.20
C LEU A 154 -1.97 -5.58 -14.51
N ARG A 155 -1.10 -6.57 -14.74
CA ARG A 155 0.34 -6.37 -14.96
C ARG A 155 0.65 -5.39 -16.08
N GLU A 156 0.02 -5.57 -17.23
CA GLU A 156 0.30 -4.74 -18.42
C GLU A 156 -0.04 -3.26 -18.18
N GLY A 157 -1.21 -2.99 -17.59
CA GLY A 157 -1.62 -1.62 -17.25
C GLY A 157 -0.68 -0.98 -16.23
N THR A 158 -0.25 -1.76 -15.23
CA THR A 158 0.69 -1.29 -14.20
C THR A 158 2.05 -0.95 -14.80
N ILE A 159 2.63 -1.83 -15.61
CA ILE A 159 3.91 -1.61 -16.31
C ILE A 159 3.81 -0.39 -17.23
N LYS A 160 2.73 -0.29 -18.00
CA LYS A 160 2.49 0.85 -18.89
C LYS A 160 2.50 2.17 -18.11
N ASN A 161 1.88 2.22 -16.92
CA ASN A 161 1.86 3.44 -16.12
C ASN A 161 3.26 3.82 -15.62
N LEU A 162 4.02 2.87 -15.07
CA LEU A 162 5.39 3.13 -14.62
C LEU A 162 6.28 3.66 -15.77
N ILE A 163 6.17 3.06 -16.96
CA ILE A 163 6.92 3.48 -18.15
C ILE A 163 6.46 4.85 -18.65
N ASN A 164 5.14 5.12 -18.69
CA ASN A 164 4.61 6.41 -19.12
C ASN A 164 5.10 7.55 -18.23
N LEU A 165 5.28 7.30 -16.94
CA LEU A 165 5.88 8.24 -16.01
C LEU A 165 7.41 8.32 -16.14
N GLY A 166 8.04 7.43 -16.90
CA GLY A 166 9.50 7.35 -17.02
C GLY A 166 10.18 6.91 -15.73
N LEU A 167 9.51 6.21 -14.85
CA LEU A 167 10.12 5.69 -13.61
C LEU A 167 11.04 4.50 -13.94
N PRO A 168 12.09 4.23 -13.13
CA PRO A 168 13.00 3.12 -13.33
C PRO A 168 12.28 1.77 -13.41
N PHE A 169 12.24 1.19 -14.61
CA PHE A 169 11.60 -0.12 -14.84
C PHE A 169 12.23 -0.83 -16.04
N ASP A 170 12.83 -1.99 -15.78
CA ASP A 170 13.37 -2.87 -16.83
C ASP A 170 12.49 -4.10 -17.01
N LYS A 171 11.87 -4.24 -18.17
CA LYS A 171 10.98 -5.37 -18.53
C LYS A 171 11.71 -6.73 -18.51
N ASN A 172 13.03 -6.74 -18.66
CA ASN A 172 13.83 -7.96 -18.67
C ASN A 172 14.21 -8.41 -17.25
N LYS A 173 13.97 -7.57 -16.24
CA LYS A 173 14.21 -7.88 -14.84
C LYS A 173 12.88 -8.13 -14.12
N ASN A 174 12.88 -9.03 -13.17
CA ASN A 174 11.68 -9.28 -12.34
C ASN A 174 11.55 -8.22 -11.24
N MET A 175 11.28 -6.96 -11.63
CA MET A 175 11.15 -5.84 -10.71
C MET A 175 9.74 -5.69 -10.12
N LEU A 176 8.71 -6.28 -10.73
CA LEU A 176 7.31 -6.12 -10.31
C LEU A 176 6.75 -7.45 -9.81
N LEU A 177 6.49 -7.52 -8.51
CA LEU A 177 5.86 -8.67 -7.86
C LEU A 177 4.41 -8.34 -7.53
N MET A 178 3.51 -8.99 -8.23
CA MET A 178 2.07 -8.79 -8.12
C MET A 178 1.41 -9.94 -7.34
N ARG A 179 0.16 -9.74 -6.94
CA ARG A 179 -0.64 -10.76 -6.28
C ARG A 179 -1.30 -11.67 -7.32
N LYS A 180 -1.14 -12.97 -7.18
CA LYS A 180 -1.96 -13.95 -7.89
C LYS A 180 -3.36 -14.02 -7.28
N GLU A 181 -4.36 -14.37 -8.07
CA GLU A 181 -5.76 -14.40 -7.61
C GLU A 181 -5.99 -15.36 -6.45
N GLU A 182 -5.33 -16.51 -6.48
CA GLU A 182 -5.39 -17.55 -5.45
C GLU A 182 -4.63 -17.21 -4.15
N ASN A 183 -3.76 -16.19 -4.18
CA ASN A 183 -2.93 -15.84 -3.03
C ASN A 183 -3.62 -14.81 -2.13
N SER A 184 -3.27 -14.88 -0.85
CA SER A 184 -3.69 -13.86 0.10
C SER A 184 -3.09 -12.49 -0.24
N ARG A 185 -3.63 -11.44 0.40
CA ARG A 185 -3.08 -10.08 0.30
C ARG A 185 -1.78 -9.92 1.10
N ASP A 186 -1.39 -10.91 1.90
CA ASP A 186 -0.14 -10.89 2.66
C ASP A 186 1.06 -10.76 1.73
N LYS A 187 1.95 -9.84 2.05
CA LYS A 187 3.17 -9.58 1.28
C LYS A 187 4.40 -10.35 1.81
N THR A 188 4.28 -11.01 2.96
CA THR A 188 5.40 -11.64 3.67
C THR A 188 6.18 -12.61 2.80
N GLU A 189 5.53 -13.57 2.15
CA GLU A 189 6.23 -14.55 1.30
C GLU A 189 6.88 -13.91 0.07
N ARG A 190 6.28 -12.84 -0.47
CA ARG A 190 6.87 -12.10 -1.60
C ARG A 190 8.05 -11.24 -1.15
N ARG A 191 8.01 -10.61 0.05
CA ARG A 191 9.17 -9.94 0.66
C ARG A 191 10.29 -10.94 0.93
N LYS A 192 9.97 -12.08 1.52
CA LYS A 192 10.91 -13.17 1.77
C LYS A 192 11.59 -13.69 0.48
N HIS A 193 10.82 -13.82 -0.61
CA HIS A 193 11.39 -14.20 -1.91
C HIS A 193 12.44 -13.20 -2.40
N ILE A 194 12.21 -11.89 -2.22
CA ILE A 194 13.18 -10.85 -2.56
C ILE A 194 14.37 -10.90 -1.60
N ALA A 195 14.15 -11.01 -0.29
CA ALA A 195 15.16 -11.04 0.76
C ALA A 195 16.11 -12.25 0.64
N ASN A 196 15.61 -13.36 0.12
CA ASN A 196 16.45 -14.52 -0.16
C ASN A 196 17.54 -14.28 -1.21
N LYS A 197 17.34 -13.31 -2.10
CA LYS A 197 18.26 -12.99 -3.21
C LYS A 197 19.03 -11.69 -3.00
N ASN A 198 18.50 -10.79 -2.19
CA ASN A 198 18.98 -9.43 -2.04
C ASN A 198 19.13 -9.05 -0.57
N ARG A 199 20.01 -8.12 -0.25
CA ARG A 199 20.06 -7.42 1.04
C ARG A 199 19.07 -6.26 0.98
N ILE A 200 18.03 -6.28 1.80
CA ILE A 200 16.97 -5.29 1.77
C ILE A 200 17.37 -4.07 2.59
N LEU A 201 17.59 -2.95 1.91
CA LEU A 201 18.02 -1.72 2.54
C LEU A 201 16.86 -0.93 3.13
N LEU A 202 15.78 -0.76 2.37
CA LEU A 202 14.60 -0.01 2.79
C LEU A 202 13.33 -0.75 2.36
N VAL A 203 12.26 -0.58 3.14
CA VAL A 203 10.89 -0.92 2.77
C VAL A 203 10.06 0.35 2.81
N ILE A 204 9.28 0.62 1.76
CA ILE A 204 8.47 1.82 1.60
C ILE A 204 7.06 1.40 1.22
N GLY A 205 6.05 1.94 1.89
CA GLY A 205 4.65 1.62 1.63
C GLY A 205 3.71 2.57 2.35
N ASP A 206 2.41 2.42 2.12
CA ASP A 206 1.35 3.24 2.73
C ASP A 206 0.54 2.48 3.80
N GLN A 207 0.71 1.15 3.88
CA GLN A 207 -0.01 0.30 4.83
C GLN A 207 0.96 -0.47 5.74
N LEU A 208 0.56 -0.79 6.97
CA LEU A 208 1.37 -1.64 7.86
C LEU A 208 1.71 -3.00 7.23
N THR A 209 0.82 -3.53 6.38
CA THR A 209 1.04 -4.80 5.69
C THR A 209 2.14 -4.77 4.63
N ASP A 210 2.70 -3.61 4.32
CA ASP A 210 3.89 -3.49 3.49
C ASP A 210 5.15 -3.89 4.27
N PHE A 211 5.11 -3.75 5.59
CA PHE A 211 6.24 -3.93 6.50
C PHE A 211 6.14 -5.22 7.33
N ILE A 212 4.93 -5.58 7.78
CA ILE A 212 4.65 -6.73 8.66
C ILE A 212 3.63 -7.68 8.01
N SER A 213 3.40 -8.83 8.63
CA SER A 213 2.40 -9.79 8.14
C SER A 213 0.97 -9.31 8.32
N THR A 214 0.04 -9.83 7.52
CA THR A 214 -1.40 -9.57 7.71
C THR A 214 -1.90 -10.09 9.05
N ASP A 215 -1.40 -11.23 9.53
CA ASP A 215 -1.80 -11.80 10.81
C ASP A 215 -1.49 -10.87 11.97
N GLU A 216 -0.39 -10.12 11.89
CA GLU A 216 -0.04 -9.13 12.89
C GLU A 216 -0.77 -7.79 12.68
N ALA A 217 -0.95 -7.36 11.44
CA ALA A 217 -1.55 -6.06 11.11
C ALA A 217 -3.08 -6.04 11.19
N TYR A 218 -3.76 -7.21 11.06
CA TYR A 218 -5.22 -7.31 10.97
C TYR A 218 -5.85 -7.49 12.36
N ILE A 219 -5.64 -6.52 13.20
CA ILE A 219 -6.16 -6.43 14.57
C ILE A 219 -6.97 -5.15 14.73
N TYR A 220 -7.75 -5.08 15.81
CA TYR A 220 -8.62 -3.94 16.13
C TYR A 220 -7.82 -2.64 16.31
N HIS A 221 -8.38 -1.50 15.96
CA HIS A 221 -7.67 -0.22 15.83
C HIS A 221 -6.89 0.19 17.08
N LYS A 222 -7.41 -0.08 18.29
CA LYS A 222 -6.76 0.28 19.57
C LYS A 222 -5.42 -0.45 19.74
N GLU A 223 -5.41 -1.74 19.42
CA GLU A 223 -4.18 -2.55 19.50
C GLU A 223 -3.28 -2.27 18.29
N ARG A 224 -3.88 -2.06 17.11
CA ARG A 224 -3.17 -1.76 15.88
C ARG A 224 -2.32 -0.48 16.00
N LYS A 225 -2.84 0.55 16.69
CA LYS A 225 -2.09 1.79 16.94
C LYS A 225 -0.79 1.55 17.73
N LYS A 226 -0.77 0.57 18.62
CA LYS A 226 0.44 0.21 19.40
C LYS A 226 1.55 -0.40 18.56
N LEU A 227 1.24 -0.91 17.34
CA LEU A 227 2.26 -1.42 16.41
C LEU A 227 3.22 -0.32 15.95
N ALA A 228 2.78 0.93 15.90
CA ALA A 228 3.67 2.04 15.60
C ALA A 228 4.77 2.20 16.68
N GLU A 229 4.44 2.03 17.95
CA GLU A 229 5.40 2.06 19.07
C GLU A 229 6.29 0.81 19.07
N LYS A 230 5.71 -0.38 18.81
CA LYS A 230 6.45 -1.65 18.74
C LYS A 230 7.60 -1.60 17.74
N TYR A 231 7.39 -0.93 16.63
CA TYR A 231 8.37 -0.80 15.54
C TYR A 231 8.99 0.60 15.45
N SER A 232 9.02 1.36 16.56
CA SER A 232 9.49 2.74 16.58
C SER A 232 10.90 2.95 16.02
N GLU A 233 11.81 1.97 16.21
CA GLU A 233 13.18 2.04 15.71
C GLU A 233 13.30 1.80 14.19
N MET A 234 12.25 1.27 13.57
CA MET A 234 12.22 1.02 12.14
C MET A 234 11.77 2.25 11.34
N TRP A 235 10.83 3.04 11.89
CA TRP A 235 10.28 4.19 11.19
C TRP A 235 11.31 5.31 10.99
N GLY A 236 11.37 5.81 9.75
CA GLY A 236 12.32 6.87 9.37
C GLY A 236 13.78 6.43 9.29
N THR A 237 14.06 5.14 9.54
CA THR A 237 15.39 4.53 9.39
C THR A 237 15.38 3.47 8.29
N LYS A 238 14.69 2.37 8.52
CA LYS A 238 14.57 1.21 7.62
C LYS A 238 13.24 1.19 6.88
N TRP A 239 12.18 1.73 7.51
CA TRP A 239 10.82 1.76 6.99
C TRP A 239 10.35 3.20 6.80
N PHE A 240 9.75 3.46 5.64
CA PHE A 240 9.24 4.76 5.25
C PHE A 240 7.77 4.66 4.88
N LEU A 241 6.93 5.24 5.73
CA LEU A 241 5.48 5.21 5.55
C LEU A 241 5.01 6.45 4.80
N ILE A 242 4.31 6.22 3.69
CA ILE A 242 3.56 7.25 2.96
C ILE A 242 2.16 7.33 3.58
N THR A 243 1.69 8.52 3.83
CA THR A 243 0.36 8.70 4.43
C THR A 243 -0.74 8.46 3.40
N ASN A 244 -1.64 7.51 3.69
CA ASN A 244 -2.86 7.29 2.90
C ASN A 244 -4.11 7.52 3.76
N PRO A 245 -4.79 8.67 3.64
CA PRO A 245 -6.02 8.96 4.37
C PRO A 245 -7.30 8.49 3.64
N THR A 246 -7.18 7.94 2.42
CA THR A 246 -8.34 7.70 1.56
C THR A 246 -8.97 6.33 1.76
N TYR A 247 -8.15 5.31 2.02
CA TYR A 247 -8.59 3.94 2.30
C TYR A 247 -7.47 3.13 2.95
N GLY A 248 -7.81 1.98 3.47
CA GLY A 248 -6.82 1.04 3.95
C GLY A 248 -7.28 0.23 5.16
N ARG A 249 -6.39 -0.62 5.64
CA ARG A 249 -6.70 -1.45 6.81
C ARG A 249 -6.89 -0.63 8.10
N TRP A 250 -6.38 0.61 8.14
CA TRP A 250 -6.62 1.52 9.25
C TRP A 250 -8.12 1.79 9.44
N GLU A 251 -8.85 2.00 8.34
CA GLU A 251 -10.29 2.19 8.35
C GLU A 251 -11.02 0.89 8.73
N LEU A 252 -10.71 -0.22 8.05
CA LEU A 252 -11.33 -1.51 8.32
C LEU A 252 -11.06 -2.02 9.74
N SER A 253 -10.00 -1.57 10.40
CA SER A 253 -9.69 -1.94 11.78
C SER A 253 -10.57 -1.24 12.82
N ILE A 254 -11.40 -0.28 12.42
CA ILE A 254 -12.41 0.36 13.28
C ILE A 254 -13.53 -0.63 13.62
N TYR A 255 -13.81 -1.55 12.71
CA TYR A 255 -14.86 -2.55 12.87
C TYR A 255 -14.31 -3.82 13.52
N GLU A 256 -14.96 -4.30 14.61
CA GLU A 256 -14.68 -5.63 15.18
C GLU A 256 -15.24 -6.71 14.26
N ASP A 257 -16.51 -6.54 13.88
CA ASP A 257 -17.17 -7.30 12.83
C ASP A 257 -17.49 -6.35 11.67
N PHE A 258 -17.52 -6.88 10.45
CA PHE A 258 -17.89 -6.06 9.30
C PHE A 258 -19.35 -5.62 9.42
N PRO A 259 -19.63 -4.30 9.26
CA PRO A 259 -21.00 -3.79 9.35
C PRO A 259 -21.89 -4.41 8.26
N GLU A 260 -23.16 -4.68 8.61
CA GLU A 260 -24.14 -5.25 7.69
C GLU A 260 -24.72 -4.19 6.74
N SER A 261 -24.62 -2.90 7.10
CA SER A 261 -25.11 -1.77 6.31
C SER A 261 -24.17 -0.56 6.40
N GLU A 262 -24.38 0.39 5.50
CA GLU A 262 -23.65 1.67 5.50
C GLU A 262 -24.01 2.53 6.71
N GLU A 263 -25.28 2.52 7.15
CA GLU A 263 -25.74 3.21 8.35
C GLU A 263 -25.04 2.67 9.59
N GLU A 264 -24.94 1.35 9.72
CA GLU A 264 -24.22 0.73 10.83
C GLU A 264 -22.74 1.12 10.81
N ALA A 265 -22.11 1.13 9.63
CA ALA A 265 -20.72 1.60 9.49
C ALA A 265 -20.54 3.03 9.96
N ILE A 266 -21.49 3.92 9.64
CA ILE A 266 -21.47 5.33 10.05
C ILE A 266 -21.61 5.44 11.57
N GLU A 267 -22.53 4.70 12.19
CA GLU A 267 -22.72 4.72 13.65
C GLU A 267 -21.47 4.20 14.36
N ILE A 268 -20.88 3.08 13.93
CA ILE A 268 -19.63 2.58 14.51
C ILE A 268 -18.49 3.63 14.41
N ARG A 269 -18.39 4.33 13.28
CA ARG A 269 -17.39 5.41 13.10
C ARG A 269 -17.61 6.56 14.09
N LYS A 270 -18.88 6.99 14.29
CA LYS A 270 -19.22 8.02 15.27
C LYS A 270 -18.87 7.59 16.69
N ASP A 271 -19.21 6.37 17.06
CA ASP A 271 -18.95 5.81 18.40
C ASP A 271 -17.45 5.63 18.68
N THR A 272 -16.64 5.52 17.62
CA THR A 272 -15.18 5.41 17.72
C THR A 272 -14.50 6.76 17.98
N LEU A 273 -15.19 7.87 17.68
CA LEU A 273 -14.65 9.20 17.96
C LEU A 273 -14.51 9.42 19.47
N VAL A 274 -13.40 10.05 19.88
CA VAL A 274 -13.14 10.46 21.25
C VAL A 274 -13.41 11.96 21.35
N PRO A 275 -14.48 12.40 22.06
CA PRO A 275 -14.86 13.81 22.16
C PRO A 275 -13.89 14.64 23.02
#